data_9f15a0dc9ff3efef893f4d8083a0ce14
#
_entry.id   9f15a0dc9ff3efef893f4d8083a0ce14
#
_cell.length_a   1.000
_cell.length_b   1.000
_cell.length_c   1.000
_cell.angle_alpha   90.00
_cell.angle_beta   90.00
_cell.angle_gamma   90.00
#
_symmetry.space_group_name_H-M   'P 1'
#
loop_
_entity.id
_entity.type
_entity.pdbx_description
1 polymer ?
#
loop_
_entity_poly.entity_id
_entity_poly.type
_entity_poly.pdbx_seq_one_letter_code
_entity_poly.pdbx_strand_id
1 'polypeptide(L)'
;MKKERKHLLNKKGEGYIDTVVLVLCAMLVIALAVRVYPVYIVKLQLDNFADELVREAEIAGRVGSETSDRERVLNEKTGLYPSVSWSKTGNIQLNEEVTVTLTLERNIGLFGGFGSFPVHLKARASGKSEVYHK
;
A
#
# COMPACT_ATOMS: atom_id res chain seq x y z
N MET A 1 41.87 -36.88 25.11
CA MET A 1 40.50 -36.89 25.63
C MET A 1 40.00 -35.54 26.04
N LYS A 2 40.73 -34.76 26.81
CA LYS A 2 40.32 -33.43 27.21
C LYS A 2 40.10 -32.49 26.02
N LYS A 3 40.92 -32.60 24.97
CA LYS A 3 40.79 -31.79 23.73
C LYS A 3 39.52 -32.12 22.96
N GLU A 4 39.16 -33.40 22.88
CA GLU A 4 37.97 -33.86 22.19
C GLU A 4 36.71 -33.37 22.86
N ARG A 5 36.67 -33.43 24.19
CA ARG A 5 35.51 -32.94 24.99
C ARG A 5 35.32 -31.41 24.79
N LYS A 6 36.43 -30.67 24.81
CA LYS A 6 36.39 -29.23 24.61
C LYS A 6 35.89 -28.89 23.23
N HIS A 7 36.30 -29.65 22.22
CA HIS A 7 35.88 -29.44 20.83
C HIS A 7 34.41 -29.76 20.65
N LEU A 8 33.91 -30.85 21.26
CA LEU A 8 32.49 -31.23 21.23
C LEU A 8 31.61 -30.20 21.94
N LEU A 9 32.05 -29.67 23.06
CA LEU A 9 31.34 -28.64 23.80
C LEU A 9 31.26 -27.33 23.01
N ASN A 10 32.37 -26.96 22.31
CA ASN A 10 32.37 -25.78 21.46
C ASN A 10 31.44 -25.93 20.27
N LYS A 11 31.39 -27.10 19.64
CA LYS A 11 30.44 -27.39 18.56
C LYS A 11 28.99 -27.31 19.02
N LYS A 12 28.68 -27.83 20.21
CA LYS A 12 27.34 -27.74 20.78
C LYS A 12 26.97 -26.28 21.09
N GLY A 13 27.94 -25.50 21.62
CA GLY A 13 27.75 -24.09 21.89
C GLY A 13 27.54 -23.28 20.61
N GLU A 14 28.33 -23.55 19.57
CA GLU A 14 28.19 -22.90 18.27
C GLU A 14 26.84 -23.24 17.62
N GLY A 15 26.43 -24.50 17.62
CA GLY A 15 25.14 -24.94 17.09
C GLY A 15 23.96 -24.31 17.82
N TYR A 16 24.10 -24.17 19.12
CA TYR A 16 23.06 -23.52 19.94
C TYR A 16 22.95 -22.02 19.62
N ILE A 17 24.09 -21.34 19.48
CA ILE A 17 24.14 -19.91 19.14
C ILE A 17 23.55 -19.72 17.74
N ASP A 18 23.90 -20.56 16.76
CA ASP A 18 23.36 -20.49 15.41
C ASP A 18 21.83 -20.67 15.40
N THR A 19 21.33 -21.59 16.20
CA THR A 19 19.89 -21.82 16.34
C THR A 19 19.19 -20.60 16.93
N VAL A 20 19.76 -20.00 17.97
CA VAL A 20 19.23 -18.80 18.61
C VAL A 20 19.24 -17.63 17.63
N VAL A 21 20.30 -17.43 16.87
CA VAL A 21 20.41 -16.38 15.88
C VAL A 21 19.38 -16.58 14.77
N LEU A 22 19.21 -17.82 14.31
CA LEU A 22 18.22 -18.16 13.29
C LEU A 22 16.80 -17.84 13.76
N VAL A 23 16.45 -18.23 14.98
CA VAL A 23 15.14 -17.95 15.57
C VAL A 23 14.92 -16.45 15.71
N LEU A 24 15.95 -15.72 16.16
CA LEU A 24 15.90 -14.28 16.32
C LEU A 24 15.66 -13.58 14.97
N CYS A 25 16.40 -14.02 13.93
CA CYS A 25 16.22 -13.49 12.58
C CYS A 25 14.82 -13.79 12.04
N ALA A 26 14.30 -15.00 12.29
CA ALA A 26 12.95 -15.37 11.89
C ALA A 26 11.91 -14.48 12.58
N MET A 27 12.08 -14.23 13.86
CA MET A 27 11.20 -13.33 14.61
C MET A 27 11.23 -11.90 14.09
N LEU A 28 12.42 -11.40 13.73
CA LEU A 28 12.56 -10.07 13.14
C LEU A 28 11.84 -9.97 11.78
N VAL A 29 12.01 -11.00 10.94
CA VAL A 29 11.34 -11.05 9.63
C VAL A 29 9.82 -11.06 9.81
N ILE A 30 9.31 -11.87 10.73
CA ILE A 30 7.87 -11.94 11.02
C ILE A 30 7.37 -10.60 11.55
N ALA A 31 8.11 -9.96 12.46
CA ALA A 31 7.75 -8.65 12.98
C ALA A 31 7.69 -7.59 11.90
N LEU A 32 8.66 -7.59 10.97
CA LEU A 32 8.65 -6.69 9.82
C LEU A 32 7.45 -6.96 8.92
N ALA A 33 7.16 -8.23 8.63
CA ALA A 33 6.02 -8.60 7.79
C ALA A 33 4.70 -8.12 8.41
N VAL A 34 4.53 -8.29 9.71
CA VAL A 34 3.33 -7.85 10.43
C VAL A 34 3.18 -6.33 10.38
N ARG A 35 4.29 -5.57 10.42
CA ARG A 35 4.26 -4.12 10.36
C ARG A 35 4.04 -3.59 8.94
N VAL A 36 4.60 -4.26 7.93
CA VAL A 36 4.50 -3.85 6.54
C VAL A 36 3.17 -4.28 5.91
N TYR A 37 2.62 -5.41 6.34
CA TYR A 37 1.39 -5.98 5.78
C TYR A 37 0.20 -4.99 5.77
N PRO A 38 -0.10 -4.24 6.85
CA PRO A 38 -1.17 -3.25 6.80
C PRO A 38 -0.97 -2.17 5.74
N VAL A 39 0.27 -1.76 5.51
CA VAL A 39 0.61 -0.77 4.46
C VAL A 39 0.33 -1.35 3.08
N TYR A 40 0.65 -2.62 2.87
CA TYR A 40 0.36 -3.32 1.63
C TYR A 40 -1.15 -3.39 1.36
N ILE A 41 -1.95 -3.69 2.38
CA ILE A 41 -3.41 -3.72 2.26
C ILE A 41 -3.95 -2.31 1.92
N VAL A 42 -3.42 -1.27 2.56
CA VAL A 42 -3.82 0.11 2.26
C VAL A 42 -3.49 0.45 0.81
N LYS A 43 -2.33 0.02 0.31
CA LYS A 43 -1.95 0.23 -1.09
C LYS A 43 -2.93 -0.44 -2.05
N LEU A 44 -3.34 -1.68 -1.76
CA LEU A 44 -4.33 -2.39 -2.56
C LEU A 44 -5.69 -1.67 -2.54
N GLN A 45 -6.12 -1.20 -1.39
CA GLN A 45 -7.35 -0.42 -1.26
C GLN A 45 -7.26 0.88 -2.05
N LEU A 46 -6.11 1.53 -2.01
CA LEU A 46 -5.87 2.77 -2.75
C LEU A 46 -5.92 2.54 -4.26
N ASP A 47 -5.32 1.45 -4.74
CA ASP A 47 -5.37 1.07 -6.15
C ASP A 47 -6.82 0.82 -6.60
N ASN A 48 -7.60 0.08 -5.79
CA ASN A 48 -9.02 -0.16 -6.07
C ASN A 48 -9.82 1.13 -6.06
N PHE A 49 -9.51 2.03 -5.13
CA PHE A 49 -10.14 3.35 -5.03
C PHE A 49 -9.93 4.14 -6.33
N ALA A 50 -8.69 4.16 -6.84
CA ALA A 50 -8.36 4.84 -8.09
C ALA A 50 -9.12 4.22 -9.27
N ASP A 51 -9.16 2.90 -9.35
CA ASP A 51 -9.86 2.18 -10.42
C ASP A 51 -11.36 2.49 -10.42
N GLU A 52 -11.97 2.53 -9.25
CA GLU A 52 -13.41 2.83 -9.12
C GLU A 52 -13.71 4.28 -9.48
N LEU A 53 -12.86 5.22 -9.11
CA LEU A 53 -13.03 6.63 -9.49
C LEU A 53 -12.92 6.81 -11.00
N VAL A 54 -11.94 6.19 -11.63
CA VAL A 54 -11.77 6.24 -13.08
C VAL A 54 -12.96 5.62 -13.79
N ARG A 55 -13.45 4.49 -13.28
CA ARG A 55 -14.61 3.84 -13.85
C ARG A 55 -15.86 4.73 -13.80
N GLU A 56 -16.05 5.41 -12.68
CA GLU A 56 -17.16 6.37 -12.53
C GLU A 56 -17.03 7.51 -13.55
N ALA A 57 -15.82 8.01 -13.74
CA ALA A 57 -15.55 9.06 -14.76
C ALA A 57 -15.82 8.55 -16.16
N GLU A 58 -15.45 7.31 -16.47
CA GLU A 58 -15.71 6.70 -17.77
C GLU A 58 -17.21 6.58 -18.06
N ILE A 59 -17.97 6.09 -17.09
CA ILE A 59 -19.40 5.89 -17.22
C ILE A 59 -20.16 7.22 -17.30
N ALA A 60 -19.80 8.17 -16.44
CA ALA A 60 -20.42 9.49 -16.42
C ALA A 60 -19.98 10.35 -17.59
N GLY A 61 -18.81 10.07 -18.18
CA GLY A 61 -18.24 10.88 -19.25
C GLY A 61 -17.76 12.23 -18.77
N ARG A 62 -17.52 12.37 -17.47
CA ARG A 62 -17.03 13.63 -16.89
C ARG A 62 -16.42 13.40 -15.51
N VAL A 63 -15.55 14.31 -15.12
CA VAL A 63 -15.02 14.41 -13.76
C VAL A 63 -15.73 15.59 -13.09
N GLY A 64 -16.64 15.28 -12.18
CA GLY A 64 -17.45 16.32 -11.54
C GLY A 64 -18.21 15.76 -10.35
N SER A 65 -19.51 16.08 -10.24
CA SER A 65 -20.32 15.70 -9.10
C SER A 65 -20.40 14.18 -8.89
N GLU A 66 -20.49 13.39 -9.96
CA GLU A 66 -20.58 11.94 -9.88
C GLU A 66 -19.29 11.35 -9.29
N THR A 67 -18.12 11.79 -9.76
CA THR A 67 -16.84 11.33 -9.24
C THR A 67 -16.63 11.80 -7.81
N SER A 68 -17.06 13.00 -7.47
CA SER A 68 -17.00 13.54 -6.10
C SER A 68 -17.87 12.75 -5.14
N ASP A 69 -19.08 12.40 -5.56
CA ASP A 69 -19.99 11.57 -4.76
C ASP A 69 -19.40 10.18 -4.54
N ARG A 70 -18.81 9.60 -5.57
CA ARG A 70 -18.16 8.29 -5.47
C ARG A 70 -16.93 8.35 -4.56
N GLU A 71 -16.16 9.41 -4.66
CA GLU A 71 -15.03 9.65 -3.77
C GLU A 71 -15.47 9.68 -2.31
N ARG A 72 -16.54 10.39 -2.01
CA ARG A 72 -17.09 10.47 -0.66
C ARG A 72 -17.49 9.09 -0.14
N VAL A 73 -18.21 8.31 -0.95
CA VAL A 73 -18.62 6.95 -0.59
C VAL A 73 -17.41 6.06 -0.32
N LEU A 74 -16.40 6.14 -1.18
CA LEU A 74 -15.19 5.35 -1.02
C LEU A 74 -14.38 5.78 0.21
N ASN A 75 -14.32 7.08 0.50
CA ASN A 75 -13.68 7.60 1.71
C ASN A 75 -14.35 7.05 2.97
N GLU A 76 -15.68 7.06 3.01
CA GLU A 76 -16.45 6.53 4.14
C GLU A 76 -16.27 5.03 4.29
N LYS A 77 -16.25 4.31 3.16
CA LYS A 77 -16.13 2.85 3.14
C LYS A 77 -14.73 2.38 3.52
N THR A 78 -13.69 3.04 3.02
CA THR A 78 -12.30 2.64 3.27
C THR A 78 -11.68 3.35 4.46
N GLY A 79 -12.14 4.55 4.80
CA GLY A 79 -11.56 5.38 5.85
C GLY A 79 -10.19 5.96 5.51
N LEU A 80 -9.79 5.94 4.23
CA LEU A 80 -8.45 6.35 3.83
C LEU A 80 -8.29 7.85 3.61
N TYR A 81 -9.27 8.50 3.02
CA TYR A 81 -9.25 9.94 2.71
C TYR A 81 -7.99 10.39 1.97
N PRO A 82 -7.64 9.77 0.82
CA PRO A 82 -6.46 10.19 0.06
C PRO A 82 -6.68 11.52 -0.64
N SER A 83 -5.57 12.18 -0.97
CA SER A 83 -5.60 13.36 -1.85
C SER A 83 -5.83 12.91 -3.28
N VAL A 84 -6.85 13.46 -3.93
CA VAL A 84 -7.24 13.07 -5.29
C VAL A 84 -6.86 14.16 -6.26
N SER A 85 -6.19 13.79 -7.34
CA SER A 85 -5.80 14.69 -8.41
C SER A 85 -6.20 14.08 -9.76
N TRP A 86 -6.83 14.88 -10.60
CA TRP A 86 -7.27 14.45 -11.93
C TRP A 86 -6.44 15.15 -13.00
N SER A 87 -6.11 14.44 -14.06
CA SER A 87 -5.43 15.02 -15.22
C SER A 87 -6.32 15.98 -15.99
N LYS A 88 -7.63 15.77 -15.93
CA LYS A 88 -8.63 16.60 -16.58
C LYS A 88 -9.91 16.61 -15.74
N THR A 89 -10.59 17.74 -15.70
CA THR A 89 -11.88 17.88 -15.03
C THR A 89 -12.95 18.33 -16.00
N GLY A 90 -14.20 18.15 -15.61
CA GLY A 90 -15.33 18.49 -16.46
C GLY A 90 -15.66 17.38 -17.46
N ASN A 91 -16.28 17.75 -18.56
CA ASN A 91 -16.69 16.78 -19.58
C ASN A 91 -15.50 16.13 -20.27
N ILE A 92 -15.57 14.82 -20.44
CA ILE A 92 -14.55 14.04 -21.13
C ILE A 92 -15.19 13.46 -22.38
N GLN A 93 -14.60 13.74 -23.54
CA GLN A 93 -15.11 13.27 -24.82
C GLN A 93 -14.84 11.76 -24.98
N LEU A 94 -15.65 11.11 -25.81
CA LEU A 94 -15.49 9.69 -26.11
C LEU A 94 -14.04 9.36 -26.47
N ASN A 95 -13.50 8.31 -25.86
CA ASN A 95 -12.12 7.84 -26.04
C ASN A 95 -11.05 8.81 -25.56
N GLU A 96 -11.43 9.93 -24.94
CA GLU A 96 -10.46 10.84 -24.30
C GLU A 96 -9.98 10.21 -23.00
N GLU A 97 -8.67 10.17 -22.81
CA GLU A 97 -8.06 9.56 -21.62
C GLU A 97 -8.09 10.52 -20.45
N VAL A 98 -8.46 9.98 -19.30
CA VAL A 98 -8.38 10.68 -18.02
C VAL A 98 -7.59 9.84 -17.03
N THR A 99 -6.76 10.48 -16.23
CA THR A 99 -5.96 9.82 -15.20
C THR A 99 -6.28 10.42 -13.85
N VAL A 100 -6.51 9.55 -12.87
CA VAL A 100 -6.63 9.95 -11.47
C VAL A 100 -5.39 9.51 -10.72
N THR A 101 -4.87 10.38 -9.87
CA THR A 101 -3.74 10.09 -8.99
C THR A 101 -4.19 10.29 -7.55
N LEU A 102 -4.03 9.26 -6.74
CA LEU A 102 -4.32 9.30 -5.31
C LEU A 102 -3.01 9.29 -4.54
N THR A 103 -2.90 10.14 -3.53
CA THR A 103 -1.73 10.21 -2.67
C THR A 103 -2.18 10.11 -1.22
N LEU A 104 -1.54 9.23 -0.49
CA LEU A 104 -1.84 9.00 0.93
C LEU A 104 -0.53 8.82 1.68
N GLU A 105 -0.40 9.50 2.82
CA GLU A 105 0.75 9.37 3.68
C GLU A 105 0.40 8.51 4.88
N ARG A 106 1.22 7.50 5.15
CA ARG A 106 1.09 6.60 6.30
C ARG A 106 2.43 6.47 7.00
N ASN A 107 2.38 6.44 8.32
CA ASN A 107 3.57 6.22 9.14
C ASN A 107 3.68 4.74 9.49
N ILE A 108 4.85 4.16 9.23
CA ILE A 108 5.17 2.80 9.65
C ILE A 108 5.99 2.88 10.92
N GLY A 109 5.43 2.43 12.05
CA GLY A 109 6.16 2.29 13.29
C GLY A 109 6.81 0.93 13.36
N LEU A 110 8.14 0.85 13.32
CA LEU A 110 8.87 -0.41 13.45
C LEU A 110 8.98 -0.87 14.91
N PHE A 111 9.15 0.10 15.84
CA PHE A 111 9.31 -0.18 17.27
C PHE A 111 8.44 0.78 18.08
N GLY A 112 7.13 0.69 17.93
CA GLY A 112 6.22 1.63 18.56
C GLY A 112 6.41 3.04 18.00
N GLY A 113 6.64 4.05 18.82
CA GLY A 113 6.94 5.41 18.38
C GLY A 113 8.37 5.61 17.92
N PHE A 114 9.22 4.59 18.03
CA PHE A 114 10.63 4.66 17.68
C PHE A 114 10.83 4.08 16.27
N GLY A 115 11.53 4.81 15.43
CA GLY A 115 11.81 4.36 14.07
C GLY A 115 10.62 4.39 13.11
N SER A 116 9.64 5.25 13.38
CA SER A 116 8.53 5.43 12.43
C SER A 116 8.97 6.28 11.25
N PHE A 117 8.62 5.84 10.04
CA PHE A 117 8.87 6.62 8.84
C PHE A 117 7.56 6.96 8.13
N PRO A 118 7.47 8.16 7.54
CA PRO A 118 6.36 8.45 6.64
C PRO A 118 6.55 7.67 5.35
N VAL A 119 5.53 6.93 4.94
CA VAL A 119 5.50 6.25 3.66
C VAL A 119 4.45 6.93 2.80
N HIS A 120 4.87 7.40 1.63
CA HIS A 120 3.97 8.01 0.67
C HIS A 120 3.43 6.92 -0.25
N LEU A 121 2.14 6.65 -0.14
CA LEU A 121 1.45 5.70 -1.00
C LEU A 121 0.79 6.47 -2.13
N LYS A 122 1.01 5.98 -3.34
CA LYS A 122 0.48 6.60 -4.54
C LYS A 122 -0.19 5.55 -5.41
N ALA A 123 -1.39 5.86 -5.86
CA ALA A 123 -2.12 5.01 -6.79
C ALA A 123 -2.52 5.85 -8.00
N ARG A 124 -2.44 5.26 -9.15
CA ARG A 124 -2.76 5.93 -10.40
C ARG A 124 -3.57 4.99 -11.27
N ALA A 125 -4.65 5.52 -11.83
CA ALA A 125 -5.48 4.77 -12.74
C ALA A 125 -5.85 5.65 -13.92
N SER A 126 -5.91 5.07 -15.10
CA SER A 126 -6.26 5.76 -16.34
C SER A 126 -7.41 5.03 -17.01
N GLY A 127 -8.27 5.80 -17.66
CA GLY A 127 -9.40 5.25 -18.40
C GLY A 127 -9.81 6.21 -19.50
N LYS A 128 -10.71 5.74 -20.33
CA LYS A 128 -11.24 6.52 -21.45
C LYS A 128 -12.74 6.70 -21.28
N SER A 129 -13.23 7.88 -21.62
CA SER A 129 -14.67 8.16 -21.56
C SER A 129 -15.45 7.25 -22.49
N GLU A 130 -16.55 6.71 -22.01
CA GLU A 130 -17.51 5.92 -22.78
C GLU A 130 -18.66 6.77 -23.33
N VAL A 131 -18.68 8.06 -22.99
CA VAL A 131 -19.76 8.98 -23.34
C VAL A 131 -19.30 9.98 -24.38
N TYR A 132 -20.13 10.13 -25.41
CA TYR A 132 -19.92 11.13 -26.46
C TYR A 132 -20.69 12.40 -26.11
N HIS A 133 -19.99 13.52 -26.06
CA HIS A 133 -20.58 14.85 -25.82
C HIS A 133 -20.62 15.61 -27.14
N LYS A 134 -21.80 16.01 -27.52
CA LYS A 134 -21.97 16.85 -28.72
C LYS A 134 -21.62 18.31 -28.44
#